data_fb27577484f78e3b7a2601ad601db7bd
#
_entry.id   fb27577484f78e3b7a2601ad601db7bd
#
_cell.length_a   1.000
_cell.length_b   1.000
_cell.length_c   1.000
_cell.angle_alpha   90.00
_cell.angle_beta   90.00
_cell.angle_gamma   90.00
#
_symmetry.space_group_name_H-M   'P 1'
#
loop_
_entity.id
_entity.type
_entity.pdbx_description
1 polymer ?
#
loop_
_entity_poly.entity_id
_entity_poly.type
_entity_poly.pdbx_seq_one_letter_code
_entity_poly.pdbx_strand_id
1 'polypeptide(L)'
;MLDQEISNLLAYGQNCLLLDELDCAQAARRICRLLKIADYSALEPTEEVDVATNPNKLVEPLLQYAVENNVVGADGVAQLKSEIMDAIMLKPSEVNDLFNDTYYVNKQKAFDFLYDYAVKSGYVDLDECAKNDRWEAKELKSKIEIIINTMPQAKTDKYPQCALCRENEGFGARANMRTVSCDIAGEEWTYCYSRHQYFDKHGVLVSAEHKPMAGGLETIQKLASAADFIGADGFVGCDSLSENGGALNTKHEHFKTGFRTTPMLKQGFKQRLKSSEYPYLEMGLVDWYSTVIRFSHSNFEKITEFADKLIKAWKSYSDEHIVNDGTKNFVSLVCRKVNGKYCYDVVLRSAGLKRPRMSADYEEINADALSITDILGYFVLPNKLSEQLKTAQLYLDGTMEYNKETKIPLAKTVERLLKAQGGTVSKLEAKLNIHDEIDLVCEKILASTAIDPASVQGFIESLDIREL
;
A
#
# COMPACT_ATOMS: atom_id res chain seq x y z
N MET A 1 -11.59 -6.36 38.58
CA MET A 1 -11.88 -6.28 37.12
C MET A 1 -10.60 -5.97 36.32
N LEU A 2 -9.90 -4.84 36.55
CA LEU A 2 -8.66 -4.54 35.81
C LEU A 2 -7.52 -5.55 36.01
N ASP A 3 -7.41 -6.12 37.23
CA ASP A 3 -6.39 -7.14 37.51
C ASP A 3 -6.51 -8.34 36.58
N GLN A 4 -7.74 -8.77 36.30
CA GLN A 4 -8.01 -9.88 35.38
C GLN A 4 -7.62 -9.53 33.94
N GLU A 5 -8.00 -8.34 33.49
CA GLU A 5 -7.69 -7.89 32.13
C GLU A 5 -6.17 -7.73 31.91
N ILE A 6 -5.46 -7.21 32.91
CA ILE A 6 -4.00 -7.14 32.87
C ILE A 6 -3.38 -8.54 32.86
N SER A 7 -3.88 -9.48 33.67
CA SER A 7 -3.39 -10.86 33.70
C SER A 7 -3.64 -11.57 32.37
N ASN A 8 -4.80 -11.41 31.76
CA ASN A 8 -5.13 -11.93 30.41
C ASN A 8 -4.19 -11.35 29.36
N LEU A 9 -3.92 -10.04 29.43
CA LEU A 9 -3.04 -9.37 28.47
C LEU A 9 -1.57 -9.82 28.60
N LEU A 10 -1.07 -10.05 29.83
CA LEU A 10 0.26 -10.61 30.06
C LEU A 10 0.37 -12.03 29.50
N ALA A 11 -0.65 -12.88 29.74
CA ALA A 11 -0.70 -14.23 29.17
C ALA A 11 -0.67 -14.19 27.63
N TYR A 12 -1.41 -13.23 27.02
CA TYR A 12 -1.32 -12.99 25.58
C TYR A 12 0.11 -12.63 25.14
N GLY A 13 0.76 -11.72 25.87
CA GLY A 13 2.15 -11.33 25.61
C GLY A 13 3.10 -12.54 25.59
N GLN A 14 2.97 -13.42 26.57
CA GLN A 14 3.78 -14.64 26.67
C GLN A 14 3.48 -15.62 25.53
N ASN A 15 2.23 -15.90 25.24
CA ASN A 15 1.83 -16.91 24.26
C ASN A 15 2.00 -16.45 22.80
N CYS A 16 1.86 -15.15 22.53
CA CYS A 16 1.74 -14.62 21.17
C CYS A 16 2.84 -13.63 20.77
N LEU A 17 3.44 -12.91 21.74
CA LEU A 17 4.40 -11.83 21.49
C LEU A 17 5.78 -12.09 22.08
N LEU A 18 6.04 -13.32 22.52
CA LEU A 18 7.34 -13.76 23.06
C LEU A 18 7.79 -12.98 24.32
N LEU A 19 6.84 -12.44 25.09
CA LEU A 19 7.15 -11.80 26.38
C LEU A 19 7.71 -12.84 27.33
N ASP A 20 8.90 -12.58 27.87
CA ASP A 20 9.53 -13.46 28.86
C ASP A 20 8.82 -13.37 30.20
N GLU A 21 8.73 -14.50 30.94
CA GLU A 21 8.10 -14.55 32.27
C GLU A 21 8.76 -13.54 33.22
N LEU A 22 10.09 -13.36 33.14
CA LEU A 22 10.82 -12.41 33.97
C LEU A 22 10.45 -10.96 33.71
N ASP A 23 9.95 -10.64 32.51
CA ASP A 23 9.58 -9.29 32.12
C ASP A 23 8.10 -8.97 32.45
N CYS A 24 7.26 -9.97 32.78
CA CYS A 24 5.83 -9.78 33.06
C CYS A 24 5.56 -8.75 34.16
N ALA A 25 6.34 -8.79 35.27
CA ALA A 25 6.16 -7.84 36.35
C ALA A 25 6.46 -6.39 35.94
N GLN A 26 7.45 -6.19 35.08
CA GLN A 26 7.77 -4.86 34.51
C GLN A 26 6.70 -4.40 33.54
N ALA A 27 6.22 -5.28 32.66
CA ALA A 27 5.14 -5.01 31.72
C ALA A 27 3.85 -4.59 32.47
N ALA A 28 3.44 -5.34 33.49
CA ALA A 28 2.31 -5.00 34.32
C ALA A 28 2.41 -3.61 34.96
N ARG A 29 3.55 -3.30 35.57
CA ARG A 29 3.80 -1.99 36.18
C ARG A 29 3.80 -0.84 35.15
N ARG A 30 4.21 -1.13 33.92
CA ARG A 30 4.12 -0.17 32.82
C ARG A 30 2.67 0.09 32.46
N ILE A 31 1.86 -0.94 32.35
CA ILE A 31 0.39 -0.84 32.10
C ILE A 31 -0.29 -0.08 33.25
N CYS A 32 0.02 -0.39 34.52
CA CYS A 32 -0.51 0.33 35.67
C CYS A 32 -0.23 1.84 35.59
N ARG A 33 1.01 2.21 35.24
CA ARG A 33 1.37 3.64 35.06
C ARG A 33 0.59 4.32 33.96
N LEU A 34 0.39 3.65 32.80
CA LEU A 34 -0.40 4.17 31.70
C LEU A 34 -1.87 4.39 32.10
N LEU A 35 -2.43 3.49 32.93
CA LEU A 35 -3.79 3.57 33.42
C LEU A 35 -3.95 4.42 34.71
N LYS A 36 -2.84 4.95 35.25
CA LYS A 36 -2.78 5.72 36.54
C LYS A 36 -3.38 4.97 37.71
N ILE A 37 -3.21 3.64 37.76
CA ILE A 37 -3.56 2.80 38.91
C ILE A 37 -2.31 2.50 39.74
N ALA A 38 -2.49 2.31 41.06
CA ALA A 38 -1.35 2.19 41.99
C ALA A 38 -0.58 0.88 41.81
N ASP A 39 -1.30 -0.24 41.69
CA ASP A 39 -0.76 -1.58 41.52
C ASP A 39 -1.86 -2.52 41.00
N TYR A 40 -1.50 -3.78 40.69
CA TYR A 40 -2.41 -4.82 40.32
C TYR A 40 -2.09 -6.13 41.09
N SER A 41 -3.07 -6.97 41.27
CA SER A 41 -2.90 -8.32 41.84
C SER A 41 -2.92 -9.34 40.69
N ALA A 42 -1.84 -10.11 40.54
CA ALA A 42 -1.79 -11.15 39.52
C ALA A 42 -2.87 -12.22 39.78
N LEU A 43 -3.61 -12.53 38.74
CA LEU A 43 -4.65 -13.56 38.75
C LEU A 43 -4.37 -14.59 37.67
N GLU A 44 -4.89 -15.80 37.82
CA GLU A 44 -4.86 -16.77 36.74
C GLU A 44 -5.66 -16.26 35.55
N PRO A 45 -5.18 -16.38 34.33
CA PRO A 45 -5.92 -15.99 33.13
C PRO A 45 -7.28 -16.72 33.07
N THR A 46 -8.35 -15.98 32.78
CA THR A 46 -9.72 -16.56 32.70
C THR A 46 -10.05 -17.15 31.35
N GLU A 47 -9.28 -16.76 30.31
CA GLU A 47 -9.48 -17.23 28.96
C GLU A 47 -8.23 -17.96 28.48
N GLU A 48 -8.42 -18.98 27.65
CA GLU A 48 -7.35 -19.61 26.91
C GLU A 48 -6.92 -18.64 25.81
N VAL A 49 -5.89 -17.84 26.11
CA VAL A 49 -5.40 -16.78 25.22
C VAL A 49 -4.45 -17.41 24.23
N ASP A 50 -4.90 -17.59 23.01
CA ASP A 50 -4.16 -18.20 21.93
C ASP A 50 -3.89 -17.22 20.76
N VAL A 51 -3.25 -17.73 19.73
CA VAL A 51 -2.90 -16.97 18.51
C VAL A 51 -4.12 -16.42 17.75
N ALA A 52 -5.30 -17.03 17.95
CA ALA A 52 -6.54 -16.60 17.30
C ALA A 52 -7.22 -15.44 18.04
N THR A 53 -6.77 -15.14 19.26
CA THR A 53 -7.34 -14.05 20.05
C THR A 53 -7.02 -12.70 19.43
N ASN A 54 -8.06 -11.88 19.19
CA ASN A 54 -7.85 -10.53 18.67
C ASN A 54 -7.30 -9.62 19.79
N PRO A 55 -6.05 -9.11 19.69
CA PRO A 55 -5.44 -8.29 20.75
C PRO A 55 -6.22 -7.02 21.04
N ASN A 56 -6.94 -6.47 20.06
CA ASN A 56 -7.70 -5.25 20.23
C ASN A 56 -8.87 -5.44 21.21
N LYS A 57 -9.47 -6.64 21.24
CA LYS A 57 -10.53 -6.97 22.20
C LYS A 57 -10.01 -7.11 23.63
N LEU A 58 -8.77 -7.61 23.80
CA LEU A 58 -8.16 -7.71 25.13
C LEU A 58 -7.83 -6.34 25.74
N VAL A 59 -7.49 -5.37 24.91
CA VAL A 59 -7.15 -4.01 25.38
C VAL A 59 -8.40 -3.14 25.60
N GLU A 60 -9.51 -3.45 24.93
CA GLU A 60 -10.74 -2.63 24.95
C GLU A 60 -11.26 -2.31 26.38
N PRO A 61 -11.35 -3.27 27.33
CA PRO A 61 -11.80 -2.98 28.70
C PRO A 61 -10.86 -1.99 29.43
N LEU A 62 -9.54 -2.08 29.19
CA LEU A 62 -8.56 -1.16 29.76
C LEU A 62 -8.71 0.26 29.19
N LEU A 63 -9.01 0.37 27.90
CA LEU A 63 -9.28 1.65 27.24
C LEU A 63 -10.59 2.26 27.75
N GLN A 64 -11.64 1.44 27.92
CA GLN A 64 -12.90 1.88 28.47
C GLN A 64 -12.70 2.46 29.89
N TYR A 65 -11.99 1.74 30.76
CA TYR A 65 -11.62 2.25 32.08
C TYR A 65 -10.90 3.60 32.00
N ALA A 66 -9.91 3.71 31.10
CA ALA A 66 -9.12 4.93 30.96
C ALA A 66 -9.97 6.15 30.53
N VAL A 67 -10.96 5.95 29.68
CA VAL A 67 -11.89 7.01 29.25
C VAL A 67 -12.85 7.38 30.39
N GLU A 68 -13.47 6.39 31.05
CA GLU A 68 -14.44 6.60 32.15
C GLU A 68 -13.82 7.30 33.36
N ASN A 69 -12.52 7.03 33.62
CA ASN A 69 -11.79 7.64 34.75
C ASN A 69 -10.97 8.89 34.34
N ASN A 70 -11.19 9.44 33.14
CA ASN A 70 -10.48 10.62 32.63
C ASN A 70 -8.95 10.47 32.63
N VAL A 71 -8.43 9.24 32.47
CA VAL A 71 -6.99 8.99 32.29
C VAL A 71 -6.53 9.54 30.94
N VAL A 72 -7.37 9.38 29.90
CA VAL A 72 -7.14 9.82 28.53
C VAL A 72 -8.42 10.40 27.92
N GLY A 73 -8.27 11.43 27.09
CA GLY A 73 -9.37 11.95 26.26
C GLY A 73 -9.55 11.15 24.97
N ALA A 74 -10.66 11.37 24.27
CA ALA A 74 -10.99 10.65 23.03
C ALA A 74 -9.86 10.66 21.98
N ASP A 75 -9.15 11.78 21.84
CA ASP A 75 -8.06 11.94 20.87
C ASP A 75 -6.80 11.12 21.26
N GLY A 76 -6.64 10.71 22.52
CA GLY A 76 -5.48 9.96 23.01
C GLY A 76 -5.68 8.44 23.08
N VAL A 77 -6.90 7.93 22.83
CA VAL A 77 -7.23 6.50 22.98
C VAL A 77 -6.36 5.62 22.07
N ALA A 78 -6.14 6.02 20.81
CA ALA A 78 -5.33 5.25 19.88
C ALA A 78 -3.86 5.18 20.31
N GLN A 79 -3.31 6.25 20.89
CA GLN A 79 -1.97 6.27 21.45
C GLN A 79 -1.89 5.35 22.67
N LEU A 80 -2.81 5.49 23.64
CA LEU A 80 -2.84 4.65 24.84
C LEU A 80 -2.95 3.16 24.47
N LYS A 81 -3.81 2.81 23.50
CA LYS A 81 -3.90 1.44 22.97
C LYS A 81 -2.54 0.92 22.51
N SER A 82 -1.84 1.68 21.69
CA SER A 82 -0.54 1.27 21.15
C SER A 82 0.53 1.16 22.25
N GLU A 83 0.50 2.04 23.26
CA GLU A 83 1.44 2.02 24.40
C GLU A 83 1.20 0.84 25.34
N ILE A 84 -0.08 0.45 25.56
CA ILE A 84 -0.43 -0.75 26.35
C ILE A 84 0.07 -2.00 25.63
N MET A 85 -0.15 -2.10 24.31
CA MET A 85 0.35 -3.24 23.54
C MET A 85 1.88 -3.29 23.55
N ASP A 86 2.56 -2.15 23.37
CA ASP A 86 4.02 -2.07 23.43
C ASP A 86 4.61 -2.54 24.79
N ALA A 87 3.83 -2.41 25.87
CA ALA A 87 4.29 -2.86 27.20
C ALA A 87 4.50 -4.38 27.30
N ILE A 88 3.82 -5.16 26.46
CA ILE A 88 3.89 -6.64 26.42
C ILE A 88 4.64 -7.18 25.21
N MET A 89 5.34 -6.33 24.46
CA MET A 89 6.07 -6.68 23.25
C MET A 89 7.59 -6.77 23.51
N LEU A 90 8.27 -7.53 22.68
CA LEU A 90 9.72 -7.45 22.56
C LEU A 90 10.16 -6.03 22.17
N LYS A 91 11.35 -5.63 22.61
CA LYS A 91 11.97 -4.37 22.18
C LYS A 91 12.25 -4.38 20.68
N PRO A 92 12.33 -3.20 20.03
CA PRO A 92 12.70 -3.10 18.61
C PRO A 92 13.98 -3.87 18.24
N SER A 93 15.02 -3.81 19.08
CA SER A 93 16.28 -4.52 18.85
C SER A 93 16.11 -6.04 18.85
N GLU A 94 15.32 -6.58 19.79
CA GLU A 94 15.09 -8.02 19.90
C GLU A 94 14.30 -8.56 18.69
N VAL A 95 13.28 -7.81 18.20
CA VAL A 95 12.56 -8.16 16.98
C VAL A 95 13.46 -8.09 15.74
N ASN A 96 14.33 -7.07 15.67
CA ASN A 96 15.31 -6.93 14.60
C ASN A 96 16.30 -8.10 14.57
N ASP A 97 16.80 -8.52 15.72
CA ASP A 97 17.75 -9.64 15.84
C ASP A 97 17.09 -10.96 15.42
N LEU A 98 15.88 -11.25 15.92
CA LEU A 98 15.11 -12.45 15.54
C LEU A 98 14.79 -12.48 14.05
N PHE A 99 14.43 -11.31 13.48
CA PHE A 99 14.22 -11.20 12.04
C PHE A 99 15.49 -11.54 11.28
N ASN A 100 16.62 -10.94 11.62
CA ASN A 100 17.88 -11.14 10.92
C ASN A 100 18.38 -12.59 11.04
N ASP A 101 18.34 -13.19 12.23
CA ASP A 101 18.72 -14.59 12.43
C ASP A 101 17.86 -15.53 11.56
N THR A 102 16.55 -15.28 11.51
CA THR A 102 15.63 -16.04 10.68
C THR A 102 15.88 -15.78 9.19
N TYR A 103 16.15 -14.53 8.80
CA TYR A 103 16.36 -14.11 7.42
C TYR A 103 17.57 -14.80 6.77
N TYR A 104 18.68 -14.97 7.50
CA TYR A 104 19.85 -15.68 6.99
C TYR A 104 19.58 -17.17 6.74
N VAL A 105 18.63 -17.77 7.45
CA VAL A 105 18.25 -19.17 7.27
C VAL A 105 17.15 -19.30 6.21
N ASN A 106 16.12 -18.46 6.28
CA ASN A 106 14.97 -18.49 5.37
C ASN A 106 14.28 -17.14 5.33
N LYS A 107 14.48 -16.41 4.22
CA LYS A 107 13.91 -15.09 4.00
C LYS A 107 12.38 -15.05 4.20
N GLN A 108 11.65 -15.98 3.60
CA GLN A 108 10.19 -16.01 3.67
C GLN A 108 9.72 -16.14 5.12
N LYS A 109 10.32 -17.04 5.89
CA LYS A 109 9.97 -17.20 7.31
C LYS A 109 10.25 -15.95 8.14
N ALA A 110 11.28 -15.17 7.82
CA ALA A 110 11.53 -13.91 8.50
C ALA A 110 10.44 -12.87 8.23
N PHE A 111 10.01 -12.75 6.97
CA PHE A 111 8.90 -11.86 6.62
C PHE A 111 7.57 -12.35 7.20
N ASP A 112 7.32 -13.67 7.22
CA ASP A 112 6.14 -14.25 7.87
C ASP A 112 6.13 -13.96 9.37
N PHE A 113 7.26 -14.15 10.06
CA PHE A 113 7.43 -13.79 11.47
C PHE A 113 7.10 -12.32 11.73
N LEU A 114 7.70 -11.40 10.98
CA LEU A 114 7.47 -9.96 11.17
C LEU A 114 6.01 -9.57 10.89
N TYR A 115 5.38 -10.18 9.88
CA TYR A 115 3.97 -9.96 9.59
C TYR A 115 3.05 -10.43 10.70
N ASP A 116 3.24 -11.68 11.13
CA ASP A 116 2.49 -12.27 12.24
C ASP A 116 2.66 -11.47 13.52
N TYR A 117 3.88 -10.99 13.77
CA TYR A 117 4.16 -10.13 14.93
C TYR A 117 3.43 -8.79 14.84
N ALA A 118 3.39 -8.17 13.65
CA ALA A 118 2.66 -6.92 13.42
C ALA A 118 1.14 -7.10 13.57
N VAL A 119 0.59 -8.25 13.20
CA VAL A 119 -0.84 -8.59 13.40
C VAL A 119 -1.09 -8.85 14.89
N LYS A 120 -0.30 -9.70 15.53
CA LYS A 120 -0.45 -10.05 16.96
C LYS A 120 -0.23 -8.86 17.89
N SER A 121 0.59 -7.89 17.50
CA SER A 121 0.73 -6.63 18.25
C SER A 121 -0.45 -5.67 18.09
N GLY A 122 -1.41 -6.00 17.20
CA GLY A 122 -2.53 -5.12 16.86
C GLY A 122 -2.11 -3.86 16.08
N TYR A 123 -0.85 -3.78 15.61
CA TYR A 123 -0.41 -2.71 14.71
C TYR A 123 -1.08 -2.86 13.34
N VAL A 124 -1.06 -4.05 12.77
CA VAL A 124 -1.89 -4.43 11.61
C VAL A 124 -3.21 -4.98 12.15
N ASP A 125 -4.27 -4.20 12.02
CA ASP A 125 -5.60 -4.58 12.47
C ASP A 125 -6.39 -5.16 11.29
N LEU A 126 -6.42 -6.49 11.19
CA LEU A 126 -7.10 -7.19 10.10
C LEU A 126 -8.62 -7.04 10.16
N ASP A 127 -9.21 -6.90 11.36
CA ASP A 127 -10.65 -6.67 11.50
C ASP A 127 -11.05 -5.28 10.97
N GLU A 128 -10.22 -4.27 11.22
CA GLU A 128 -10.43 -2.95 10.63
C GLU A 128 -10.19 -2.97 9.11
N CYS A 129 -9.16 -3.67 8.65
CA CYS A 129 -8.92 -3.84 7.20
C CYS A 129 -10.07 -4.58 6.50
N ALA A 130 -10.71 -5.53 7.17
CA ALA A 130 -11.86 -6.27 6.64
C ALA A 130 -13.13 -5.43 6.47
N LYS A 131 -13.23 -4.27 7.14
CA LYS A 131 -14.35 -3.32 6.99
C LYS A 131 -14.29 -2.54 5.67
N ASN A 132 -13.14 -2.55 4.97
CA ASN A 132 -13.03 -1.92 3.66
C ASN A 132 -14.02 -2.56 2.68
N ASP A 133 -14.76 -1.73 1.95
CA ASP A 133 -15.56 -2.24 0.82
C ASP A 133 -14.60 -2.62 -0.30
N ARG A 134 -14.61 -3.90 -0.72
CA ARG A 134 -13.65 -4.46 -1.67
C ARG A 134 -14.37 -5.34 -2.68
N TRP A 135 -14.02 -5.17 -3.95
CA TRP A 135 -14.51 -6.05 -5.02
C TRP A 135 -13.50 -6.13 -6.17
N GLU A 136 -13.64 -7.16 -6.99
CA GLU A 136 -12.92 -7.34 -8.24
C GLU A 136 -13.83 -6.92 -9.41
N ALA A 137 -13.36 -6.03 -10.27
CA ALA A 137 -14.07 -5.62 -11.48
C ALA A 137 -14.18 -6.81 -12.45
N LYS A 138 -15.43 -7.15 -12.87
CA LYS A 138 -15.70 -8.37 -13.61
C LYS A 138 -15.73 -8.18 -15.12
N GLU A 139 -16.26 -7.05 -15.58
CA GLU A 139 -16.57 -6.78 -16.99
C GLU A 139 -15.42 -6.11 -17.75
N LEU A 140 -14.25 -5.94 -17.12
CA LEU A 140 -13.10 -5.26 -17.71
C LEU A 140 -12.18 -6.22 -18.46
N LYS A 141 -11.42 -5.68 -19.43
CA LYS A 141 -10.41 -6.41 -20.20
C LYS A 141 -9.43 -7.17 -19.31
N SER A 142 -9.00 -6.54 -18.24
CA SER A 142 -8.14 -7.14 -17.23
C SER A 142 -8.70 -6.81 -15.85
N LYS A 143 -8.74 -7.81 -15.00
CA LYS A 143 -9.27 -7.65 -13.64
C LYS A 143 -8.47 -6.62 -12.87
N ILE A 144 -9.18 -5.69 -12.24
CA ILE A 144 -8.63 -4.77 -11.24
C ILE A 144 -9.37 -4.97 -9.93
N GLU A 145 -8.70 -4.72 -8.82
CA GLU A 145 -9.30 -4.76 -7.49
C GLU A 145 -9.53 -3.33 -7.00
N ILE A 146 -10.73 -3.04 -6.53
CA ILE A 146 -11.10 -1.73 -6.00
C ILE A 146 -11.36 -1.86 -4.51
N ILE A 147 -10.79 -0.94 -3.75
CA ILE A 147 -10.85 -0.91 -2.30
C ILE A 147 -11.27 0.48 -1.89
N ILE A 148 -12.39 0.62 -1.20
CA ILE A 148 -12.72 1.85 -0.53
C ILE A 148 -12.17 1.77 0.89
N ASN A 149 -11.15 2.59 1.17
CA ASN A 149 -10.51 2.60 2.47
C ASN A 149 -11.40 3.29 3.51
N THR A 150 -12.08 2.49 4.33
CA THR A 150 -12.96 2.97 5.41
C THR A 150 -12.23 3.19 6.73
N MET A 151 -10.95 2.79 6.82
CA MET A 151 -10.17 2.97 8.04
C MET A 151 -10.06 4.46 8.38
N PRO A 152 -10.23 4.82 9.66
CA PRO A 152 -10.04 6.19 10.10
C PRO A 152 -8.63 6.67 9.73
N GLN A 153 -8.54 7.73 8.96
CA GLN A 153 -7.27 8.42 8.80
C GLN A 153 -6.92 9.00 10.17
N ALA A 154 -5.77 8.61 10.73
CA ALA A 154 -5.25 9.27 11.91
C ALA A 154 -5.23 10.77 11.61
N LYS A 155 -5.85 11.57 12.48
CA LYS A 155 -5.64 13.02 12.48
C LYS A 155 -4.13 13.18 12.45
N THR A 156 -3.64 13.93 11.48
CA THR A 156 -2.22 14.05 11.15
C THR A 156 -1.39 14.24 12.41
N ASP A 157 -0.81 13.16 12.92
CA ASP A 157 0.21 13.25 13.94
C ASP A 157 1.29 14.16 13.38
N LYS A 158 1.63 15.21 14.11
CA LYS A 158 2.70 16.13 13.70
C LYS A 158 4.03 15.43 13.93
N TYR A 159 4.40 14.56 13.03
CA TYR A 159 5.71 13.93 13.04
C TYR A 159 6.80 15.00 12.91
N PRO A 160 7.94 14.86 13.62
CA PRO A 160 9.01 15.85 13.63
C PRO A 160 9.54 16.22 12.24
N GLN A 161 9.66 15.23 11.33
CA GLN A 161 10.08 15.46 9.94
C GLN A 161 9.01 14.97 8.96
N CYS A 162 8.78 13.66 8.88
CA CYS A 162 7.70 13.10 8.05
C CYS A 162 7.23 11.75 8.62
N ALA A 163 6.05 11.29 8.14
CA ALA A 163 5.42 10.05 8.60
C ALA A 163 6.24 8.77 8.33
N LEU A 164 7.23 8.81 7.43
CA LEU A 164 8.02 7.64 7.05
C LEU A 164 9.32 7.49 7.86
N CYS A 165 9.74 8.53 8.58
CA CYS A 165 10.99 8.49 9.34
C CYS A 165 11.01 7.36 10.38
N ARG A 166 12.16 6.67 10.48
CA ARG A 166 12.40 5.60 11.47
C ARG A 166 12.15 6.05 12.90
N GLU A 167 12.45 7.31 13.21
CA GLU A 167 12.28 7.91 14.54
C GLU A 167 10.81 7.95 14.99
N ASN A 168 9.88 7.65 14.09
CA ASN A 168 8.45 7.54 14.44
C ASN A 168 8.07 6.16 14.99
N GLU A 169 8.97 5.19 15.01
CA GLU A 169 8.77 3.96 15.78
C GLU A 169 8.66 4.34 17.27
N GLY A 170 7.57 3.94 17.90
CA GLY A 170 7.27 4.34 19.27
C GLY A 170 6.57 5.71 19.42
N PHE A 171 6.37 6.48 18.35
CA PHE A 171 5.74 7.80 18.42
C PHE A 171 4.22 7.73 18.27
N GLY A 172 3.48 8.40 19.18
CA GLY A 172 2.03 8.51 19.11
C GLY A 172 1.34 7.14 19.05
N ALA A 173 0.43 6.95 18.11
CA ALA A 173 -0.30 5.70 17.91
C ALA A 173 0.54 4.59 17.20
N ARG A 174 1.87 4.67 17.25
CA ARG A 174 2.82 3.70 16.65
C ARG A 174 3.75 3.06 17.69
N ALA A 175 3.42 3.10 18.98
CA ALA A 175 4.23 2.46 20.00
C ALA A 175 4.40 0.94 19.76
N ASN A 176 3.37 0.29 19.23
CA ASN A 176 3.37 -1.12 18.87
C ASN A 176 3.84 -1.42 17.43
N MET A 177 4.39 -0.45 16.70
CA MET A 177 5.06 -0.68 15.42
C MET A 177 6.44 -1.28 15.67
N ARG A 178 6.86 -2.22 14.81
CA ARG A 178 8.25 -2.72 14.78
C ARG A 178 8.77 -2.61 13.37
N THR A 179 9.99 -2.10 13.27
CA THR A 179 10.77 -2.01 12.03
C THR A 179 11.99 -2.90 12.12
N VAL A 180 12.49 -3.36 10.97
CA VAL A 180 13.75 -4.09 10.88
C VAL A 180 14.72 -3.36 9.97
N SER A 181 15.99 -3.33 10.35
CA SER A 181 17.05 -2.72 9.55
C SER A 181 17.53 -3.68 8.47
N CYS A 182 17.85 -3.14 7.30
CA CYS A 182 18.39 -3.89 6.18
C CYS A 182 19.38 -3.04 5.38
N ASP A 183 20.27 -3.68 4.64
CA ASP A 183 21.15 -3.03 3.67
C ASP A 183 20.50 -3.07 2.28
N ILE A 184 20.39 -1.91 1.64
CA ILE A 184 19.92 -1.77 0.26
C ILE A 184 20.99 -1.00 -0.53
N ALA A 185 21.70 -1.69 -1.40
CA ALA A 185 22.77 -1.13 -2.22
C ALA A 185 23.88 -0.42 -1.41
N GLY A 186 24.21 -0.93 -0.22
CA GLY A 186 25.25 -0.38 0.66
C GLY A 186 24.77 0.78 1.55
N GLU A 187 23.47 1.06 1.60
CA GLU A 187 22.85 2.05 2.47
C GLU A 187 21.95 1.38 3.51
N GLU A 188 21.88 1.97 4.70
CA GLU A 188 20.95 1.51 5.74
C GLU A 188 19.52 1.92 5.39
N TRP A 189 18.62 0.93 5.39
CA TRP A 189 17.19 1.07 5.20
C TRP A 189 16.45 0.38 6.32
N THR A 190 15.15 0.71 6.44
CA THR A 190 14.25 0.03 7.36
C THR A 190 13.07 -0.55 6.60
N TYR A 191 12.58 -1.70 7.06
CA TYR A 191 11.38 -2.34 6.54
C TYR A 191 10.34 -2.47 7.64
N CYS A 192 9.08 -2.18 7.30
CA CYS A 192 7.93 -2.48 8.14
C CYS A 192 6.72 -2.83 7.29
N TYR A 193 5.76 -3.53 7.88
CA TYR A 193 4.45 -3.69 7.25
C TYR A 193 3.62 -2.43 7.39
N SER A 194 2.79 -2.16 6.38
CA SER A 194 1.84 -1.05 6.42
C SER A 194 0.69 -1.39 7.38
N ARG A 195 0.28 -0.43 8.20
CA ARG A 195 -0.94 -0.55 9.00
C ARG A 195 -2.18 -0.80 8.14
N HIS A 196 -2.20 -0.21 6.94
CA HIS A 196 -3.27 -0.38 5.96
C HIS A 196 -2.89 -1.49 4.98
N GLN A 197 -3.48 -2.67 5.16
CA GLN A 197 -3.27 -3.81 4.29
C GLN A 197 -4.24 -3.75 3.10
N TYR A 198 -3.89 -2.96 2.09
CA TYR A 198 -4.69 -2.88 0.86
C TYR A 198 -4.62 -4.19 0.06
N PHE A 199 -3.49 -4.86 0.12
CA PHE A 199 -3.27 -6.22 -0.33
C PHE A 199 -2.42 -6.95 0.70
N ASP A 200 -2.39 -8.27 0.59
CA ASP A 200 -1.73 -9.13 1.56
C ASP A 200 -0.23 -8.81 1.69
N LYS A 201 0.20 -8.67 2.94
CA LYS A 201 1.60 -8.35 3.31
C LYS A 201 2.14 -7.08 2.64
N HIS A 202 1.28 -6.04 2.51
CA HIS A 202 1.71 -4.71 2.07
C HIS A 202 2.70 -4.11 3.07
N GLY A 203 3.90 -3.80 2.59
CA GLY A 203 4.98 -3.22 3.38
C GLY A 203 5.63 -2.02 2.72
N VAL A 204 6.54 -1.40 3.45
CA VAL A 204 7.30 -0.22 3.02
C VAL A 204 8.76 -0.39 3.40
N LEU A 205 9.64 -0.19 2.43
CA LEU A 205 11.07 0.03 2.61
C LEU A 205 11.34 1.52 2.64
N VAL A 206 12.05 2.01 3.64
CA VAL A 206 12.32 3.44 3.83
C VAL A 206 13.82 3.64 4.07
N SER A 207 14.45 4.58 3.38
CA SER A 207 15.84 4.97 3.66
C SER A 207 15.97 5.42 5.11
N ALA A 208 17.00 4.99 5.81
CA ALA A 208 17.27 5.46 7.17
C ALA A 208 17.57 6.96 7.19
N GLU A 209 18.14 7.48 6.12
CA GLU A 209 18.39 8.91 5.94
C GLU A 209 17.16 9.60 5.34
N HIS A 210 16.72 10.71 5.96
CA HIS A 210 15.66 11.54 5.41
C HIS A 210 16.17 12.35 4.22
N LYS A 211 16.13 11.75 3.05
CA LYS A 211 16.54 12.35 1.78
C LYS A 211 15.46 12.16 0.70
N PRO A 212 15.37 13.05 -0.27
CA PRO A 212 14.42 12.89 -1.37
C PRO A 212 14.83 11.73 -2.28
N MET A 213 13.86 11.20 -3.03
CA MET A 213 14.12 10.21 -4.07
C MET A 213 14.95 10.87 -5.19
N ALA A 214 16.17 10.36 -5.40
CA ALA A 214 17.10 10.95 -6.39
C ALA A 214 16.67 10.67 -7.84
N GLY A 215 16.10 9.50 -8.10
CA GLY A 215 15.85 9.02 -9.47
C GLY A 215 17.16 8.62 -10.21
N GLY A 216 17.03 8.05 -11.39
CA GLY A 216 18.16 7.61 -12.19
C GLY A 216 18.75 6.27 -11.75
N LEU A 217 20.03 6.03 -12.13
CA LEU A 217 20.69 4.73 -11.97
C LEU A 217 20.74 4.26 -10.50
N GLU A 218 20.98 5.17 -9.58
CA GLU A 218 21.05 4.85 -8.15
C GLU A 218 19.73 4.27 -7.65
N THR A 219 18.60 4.91 -7.95
CA THR A 219 17.26 4.41 -7.57
C THR A 219 16.95 3.07 -8.24
N ILE A 220 17.39 2.87 -9.50
CA ILE A 220 17.23 1.61 -10.22
C ILE A 220 18.01 0.49 -9.51
N GLN A 221 19.27 0.74 -9.14
CA GLN A 221 20.10 -0.22 -8.42
C GLN A 221 19.54 -0.55 -7.04
N LYS A 222 19.04 0.45 -6.31
CA LYS A 222 18.35 0.25 -5.02
C LYS A 222 17.10 -0.61 -5.16
N LEU A 223 16.30 -0.41 -6.22
CA LEU A 223 15.13 -1.26 -6.48
C LEU A 223 15.51 -2.73 -6.74
N ALA A 224 16.58 -2.99 -7.49
CA ALA A 224 17.06 -4.37 -7.70
C ALA A 224 17.60 -4.98 -6.39
N SER A 225 18.38 -4.22 -5.62
CA SER A 225 18.86 -4.66 -4.29
C SER A 225 17.70 -4.93 -3.33
N ALA A 226 16.69 -4.06 -3.34
CA ALA A 226 15.47 -4.25 -2.55
C ALA A 226 14.68 -5.50 -3.00
N ALA A 227 14.64 -5.81 -4.31
CA ALA A 227 14.05 -7.06 -4.81
C ALA A 227 14.85 -8.30 -4.36
N ASP A 228 16.16 -8.19 -4.20
CA ASP A 228 16.97 -9.25 -3.57
C ASP A 228 16.65 -9.41 -2.09
N PHE A 229 16.48 -8.31 -1.36
CA PHE A 229 16.07 -8.34 0.05
C PHE A 229 14.71 -9.01 0.22
N ILE A 230 13.69 -8.58 -0.52
CA ILE A 230 12.31 -9.12 -0.44
C ILE A 230 12.26 -10.60 -0.90
N GLY A 231 13.00 -10.97 -1.94
CA GLY A 231 13.05 -12.35 -2.45
C GLY A 231 12.04 -12.65 -3.54
N ALA A 232 11.90 -13.95 -3.87
CA ALA A 232 11.22 -14.42 -5.08
C ALA A 232 9.69 -14.21 -5.09
N ASP A 233 9.06 -14.17 -3.92
CA ASP A 233 7.59 -14.14 -3.81
C ASP A 233 7.02 -12.72 -3.72
N GLY A 234 7.91 -11.71 -3.72
CA GLY A 234 7.53 -10.33 -3.56
C GLY A 234 7.87 -9.42 -4.74
N PHE A 235 7.38 -8.20 -4.66
CA PHE A 235 7.74 -7.10 -5.55
C PHE A 235 8.14 -5.85 -4.75
N VAL A 236 8.92 -5.00 -5.38
CA VAL A 236 9.27 -3.67 -4.89
C VAL A 236 8.86 -2.66 -5.93
N GLY A 237 8.07 -1.67 -5.54
CA GLY A 237 7.55 -0.64 -6.42
C GLY A 237 7.92 0.76 -5.96
N CYS A 238 8.28 1.59 -6.91
CA CYS A 238 8.53 3.00 -6.73
C CYS A 238 7.40 3.78 -7.42
N ASP A 239 6.78 4.70 -6.69
CA ASP A 239 5.89 5.69 -7.30
C ASP A 239 6.69 6.51 -8.32
N SER A 240 6.06 7.45 -8.97
CA SER A 240 6.74 8.26 -9.97
C SER A 240 8.05 8.88 -9.42
N LEU A 241 9.07 8.91 -10.25
CA LEU A 241 10.31 9.66 -10.03
C LEU A 241 10.16 11.17 -10.29
N SER A 242 8.93 11.67 -10.35
CA SER A 242 8.58 13.08 -10.63
C SER A 242 7.42 13.52 -9.74
N GLU A 243 7.44 14.77 -9.31
CA GLU A 243 6.34 15.42 -8.59
C GLU A 243 5.02 15.38 -9.37
N ASN A 244 5.08 15.37 -10.70
CA ASN A 244 3.93 15.26 -11.59
C ASN A 244 3.31 13.84 -11.62
N GLY A 245 3.91 12.86 -10.97
CA GLY A 245 3.52 11.47 -11.04
C GLY A 245 2.70 10.94 -9.88
N GLY A 246 2.24 11.79 -8.97
CA GLY A 246 1.39 11.37 -7.85
C GLY A 246 2.11 10.71 -6.69
N ALA A 247 3.42 10.84 -6.58
CA ALA A 247 4.14 10.42 -5.37
C ALA A 247 3.69 11.28 -4.18
N LEU A 248 3.01 10.67 -3.23
CA LEU A 248 2.48 11.34 -2.04
C LEU A 248 3.58 11.89 -1.12
N ASN A 249 4.82 11.37 -1.22
CA ASN A 249 5.95 11.82 -0.43
C ASN A 249 7.27 11.65 -1.20
N THR A 250 7.63 12.63 -2.01
CA THR A 250 8.91 12.69 -2.73
C THR A 250 10.08 13.12 -1.85
N LYS A 251 9.82 13.61 -0.63
CA LYS A 251 10.84 14.19 0.26
C LYS A 251 11.63 13.13 1.04
N HIS A 252 11.11 11.91 1.13
CA HIS A 252 11.77 10.81 1.82
C HIS A 252 11.77 9.58 0.92
N GLU A 253 12.97 9.09 0.57
CA GLU A 253 13.15 7.95 -0.30
C GLU A 253 12.55 6.68 0.32
N HIS A 254 11.63 6.05 -0.39
CA HIS A 254 10.93 4.85 0.04
C HIS A 254 10.41 4.03 -1.13
N PHE A 255 10.20 2.73 -0.91
CA PHE A 255 9.60 1.80 -1.86
C PHE A 255 8.42 1.07 -1.22
N LYS A 256 7.37 0.85 -1.98
CA LYS A 256 6.25 -0.01 -1.59
C LYS A 256 6.56 -1.45 -1.94
N THR A 257 6.16 -2.38 -1.08
CA THR A 257 6.40 -3.81 -1.26
C THR A 257 5.13 -4.62 -1.03
N GLY A 258 5.12 -5.83 -1.55
CA GLY A 258 4.06 -6.81 -1.28
C GLY A 258 4.48 -8.20 -1.70
N PHE A 259 3.85 -9.21 -1.06
CA PHE A 259 4.10 -10.63 -1.33
C PHE A 259 2.95 -11.25 -2.13
N ARG A 260 2.40 -10.50 -3.08
CA ARG A 260 1.31 -10.96 -3.93
C ARG A 260 1.58 -10.60 -5.39
N THR A 261 1.28 -11.52 -6.30
CA THR A 261 1.27 -11.19 -7.73
C THR A 261 0.04 -10.35 -8.05
N THR A 262 0.26 -9.08 -8.36
CA THR A 262 -0.79 -8.10 -8.63
C THR A 262 -1.44 -8.32 -10.00
N PRO A 263 -2.62 -7.72 -10.29
CA PRO A 263 -3.26 -7.84 -11.59
C PRO A 263 -2.33 -7.52 -12.78
N MET A 264 -1.58 -6.42 -12.75
CA MET A 264 -0.61 -6.07 -13.80
C MET A 264 0.52 -7.08 -13.92
N LEU A 265 1.07 -7.56 -12.79
CA LEU A 265 2.20 -8.48 -12.79
C LEU A 265 1.85 -9.88 -13.31
N LYS A 266 0.56 -10.26 -13.30
CA LYS A 266 0.05 -11.50 -13.89
C LYS A 266 0.00 -11.46 -15.43
N GLN A 267 0.00 -10.26 -16.03
CA GLN A 267 -0.16 -10.12 -17.48
C GLN A 267 1.10 -10.57 -18.23
N GLY A 268 0.86 -11.21 -19.38
CA GLY A 268 1.89 -11.58 -20.35
C GLY A 268 2.25 -10.43 -21.29
N PHE A 269 3.09 -10.73 -22.26
CA PHE A 269 3.41 -9.80 -23.33
C PHE A 269 2.29 -9.77 -24.38
N LYS A 270 1.80 -8.57 -24.71
CA LYS A 270 1.00 -8.36 -25.95
C LYS A 270 1.90 -8.31 -27.19
N GLN A 271 3.18 -7.93 -27.02
CA GLN A 271 4.17 -7.83 -28.08
C GLN A 271 5.54 -8.16 -27.52
N ARG A 272 6.23 -9.13 -28.09
CA ARG A 272 7.62 -9.45 -27.71
C ARG A 272 8.57 -8.52 -28.47
N LEU A 273 9.64 -8.13 -27.79
CA LEU A 273 10.64 -7.21 -28.31
C LEU A 273 12.03 -7.81 -28.20
N LYS A 274 12.93 -7.35 -29.08
CA LYS A 274 14.37 -7.68 -29.06
C LYS A 274 15.19 -6.44 -29.32
N SER A 275 16.40 -6.41 -28.77
CA SER A 275 17.41 -5.39 -29.06
C SER A 275 18.67 -6.06 -29.60
N SER A 276 19.27 -5.47 -30.63
CA SER A 276 20.58 -5.90 -31.15
C SER A 276 21.70 -5.60 -30.16
N GLU A 277 21.61 -4.54 -29.42
CA GLU A 277 22.60 -4.13 -28.40
C GLU A 277 22.50 -4.96 -27.14
N TYR A 278 21.26 -5.37 -26.76
CA TYR A 278 20.98 -6.17 -25.55
C TYR A 278 20.29 -7.50 -25.91
N PRO A 279 20.94 -8.39 -26.72
CA PRO A 279 20.30 -9.59 -27.24
C PRO A 279 19.99 -10.65 -26.17
N TYR A 280 20.54 -10.47 -24.97
CA TYR A 280 20.37 -11.34 -23.82
C TYR A 280 19.15 -10.99 -22.95
N LEU A 281 18.49 -9.86 -23.20
CA LEU A 281 17.29 -9.48 -22.46
C LEU A 281 16.06 -10.17 -23.05
N GLU A 282 15.27 -10.79 -22.17
CA GLU A 282 13.89 -11.15 -22.48
C GLU A 282 13.03 -9.90 -22.22
N MET A 283 12.39 -9.34 -23.27
CA MET A 283 11.62 -8.11 -23.14
C MET A 283 10.35 -8.09 -23.99
N GLY A 284 9.39 -7.22 -23.60
CA GLY A 284 8.18 -7.00 -24.36
C GLY A 284 7.29 -5.91 -23.77
N LEU A 285 6.28 -5.52 -24.53
CA LEU A 285 5.16 -4.70 -24.04
C LEU A 285 4.16 -5.61 -23.33
N VAL A 286 3.79 -5.25 -22.11
CA VAL A 286 2.81 -5.99 -21.30
C VAL A 286 1.39 -5.73 -21.79
N ASP A 287 0.54 -6.73 -21.77
CA ASP A 287 -0.90 -6.57 -22.08
C ASP A 287 -1.64 -5.96 -20.89
N TRP A 288 -1.49 -4.67 -20.73
CA TRP A 288 -2.05 -3.88 -19.64
C TRP A 288 -2.69 -2.59 -20.15
N TYR A 289 -3.41 -1.90 -19.31
CA TYR A 289 -4.04 -0.61 -19.63
C TYR A 289 -3.01 0.50 -19.86
N SER A 290 -2.03 0.61 -18.97
CA SER A 290 -0.91 1.54 -19.11
C SER A 290 0.15 0.97 -20.04
N THR A 291 1.00 1.82 -20.61
CA THR A 291 2.14 1.37 -21.41
C THR A 291 3.26 0.89 -20.49
N VAL A 292 3.52 -0.42 -20.50
CA VAL A 292 4.53 -1.07 -19.67
C VAL A 292 5.52 -1.83 -20.53
N ILE A 293 6.81 -1.52 -20.38
CA ILE A 293 7.91 -2.29 -20.94
C ILE A 293 8.45 -3.18 -19.83
N ARG A 294 8.29 -4.50 -20.00
CA ARG A 294 8.85 -5.52 -19.10
C ARG A 294 10.10 -6.11 -19.72
N PHE A 295 11.15 -6.26 -18.92
CA PHE A 295 12.36 -6.95 -19.32
C PHE A 295 13.00 -7.68 -18.14
N SER A 296 13.75 -8.75 -18.44
CA SER A 296 14.36 -9.60 -17.41
C SER A 296 15.74 -10.10 -17.78
N HIS A 297 16.61 -10.20 -16.76
CA HIS A 297 17.94 -10.81 -16.86
C HIS A 297 18.46 -11.23 -15.48
N SER A 298 19.38 -12.22 -15.45
CA SER A 298 20.01 -12.68 -14.20
C SER A 298 21.17 -11.79 -13.72
N ASN A 299 21.79 -11.02 -14.60
CA ASN A 299 22.91 -10.15 -14.25
C ASN A 299 22.41 -8.77 -13.84
N PHE A 300 22.78 -8.36 -12.62
CA PHE A 300 22.36 -7.11 -11.99
C PHE A 300 22.83 -5.86 -12.77
N GLU A 301 24.10 -5.82 -13.17
CA GLU A 301 24.69 -4.66 -13.83
C GLU A 301 24.04 -4.43 -15.19
N LYS A 302 23.88 -5.51 -15.99
CA LYS A 302 23.31 -5.41 -17.34
C LYS A 302 21.86 -4.97 -17.34
N ILE A 303 21.05 -5.44 -16.38
CA ILE A 303 19.64 -5.08 -16.34
C ILE A 303 19.46 -3.65 -15.83
N THR A 304 20.24 -3.21 -14.86
CA THR A 304 20.18 -1.85 -14.32
C THR A 304 20.72 -0.81 -15.33
N GLU A 305 21.77 -1.16 -16.10
CA GLU A 305 22.29 -0.35 -17.22
C GLU A 305 21.21 -0.14 -18.29
N PHE A 306 20.56 -1.22 -18.72
CA PHE A 306 19.47 -1.11 -19.71
C PHE A 306 18.30 -0.30 -19.18
N ALA A 307 17.88 -0.53 -17.93
CA ALA A 307 16.81 0.24 -17.30
C ALA A 307 17.13 1.75 -17.27
N ASP A 308 18.35 2.12 -16.89
CA ASP A 308 18.82 3.51 -16.88
C ASP A 308 18.82 4.14 -18.28
N LYS A 309 19.33 3.42 -19.28
CA LYS A 309 19.31 3.86 -20.68
C LYS A 309 17.88 4.11 -21.16
N LEU A 310 16.97 3.15 -20.94
CA LEU A 310 15.56 3.26 -21.32
C LEU A 310 14.87 4.45 -20.65
N ILE A 311 15.08 4.65 -19.36
CA ILE A 311 14.47 5.74 -18.60
C ILE A 311 15.00 7.10 -19.02
N LYS A 312 16.31 7.23 -19.24
CA LYS A 312 16.94 8.46 -19.76
C LYS A 312 16.42 8.83 -21.14
N ALA A 313 16.31 7.83 -22.02
CA ALA A 313 15.75 8.03 -23.35
C ALA A 313 14.29 8.48 -23.29
N TRP A 314 13.46 7.84 -22.42
CA TRP A 314 12.08 8.25 -22.24
C TRP A 314 11.94 9.68 -21.71
N LYS A 315 12.76 10.06 -20.72
CA LYS A 315 12.75 11.42 -20.16
C LYS A 315 13.02 12.51 -21.20
N SER A 316 13.78 12.21 -22.25
CA SER A 316 14.11 13.15 -23.32
C SER A 316 13.27 12.97 -24.59
N TYR A 317 12.46 11.89 -24.67
CA TYR A 317 11.67 11.59 -25.87
C TYR A 317 10.58 12.63 -26.12
N SER A 318 10.42 13.02 -27.39
CA SER A 318 9.37 13.93 -27.87
C SER A 318 9.00 13.58 -29.30
N ASP A 319 7.74 13.68 -29.66
CA ASP A 319 7.22 13.52 -31.01
C ASP A 319 5.99 14.41 -31.22
N GLU A 320 5.25 14.21 -32.32
CA GLU A 320 4.05 15.01 -32.64
C GLU A 320 2.89 14.82 -31.65
N HIS A 321 2.86 13.69 -30.91
CA HIS A 321 1.82 13.34 -29.92
C HIS A 321 2.25 13.65 -28.49
N ILE A 322 3.57 13.67 -28.22
CA ILE A 322 4.16 13.90 -26.89
C ILE A 322 5.02 15.15 -26.91
N VAL A 323 4.44 16.25 -26.48
CA VAL A 323 5.19 17.51 -26.31
C VAL A 323 5.90 17.49 -24.97
N ASN A 324 7.21 17.25 -25.00
CA ASN A 324 8.05 17.14 -23.81
C ASN A 324 9.17 18.18 -23.84
N ASP A 325 9.31 18.90 -22.73
CA ASP A 325 10.37 19.88 -22.49
C ASP A 325 11.51 19.34 -21.60
N GLY A 326 11.56 18.00 -21.45
CA GLY A 326 12.48 17.30 -20.56
C GLY A 326 11.95 17.08 -19.14
N THR A 327 10.78 17.65 -18.80
CA THR A 327 10.18 17.54 -17.45
C THR A 327 8.87 16.77 -17.41
N LYS A 328 8.21 16.57 -18.56
CA LYS A 328 6.86 15.99 -18.62
C LYS A 328 6.84 14.47 -18.67
N ASN A 329 7.89 13.84 -19.17
CA ASN A 329 7.99 12.39 -19.22
C ASN A 329 8.66 11.86 -17.95
N PHE A 330 8.03 10.86 -17.37
CA PHE A 330 8.49 10.20 -16.16
C PHE A 330 8.08 8.72 -16.17
N VAL A 331 8.50 7.95 -15.18
CA VAL A 331 8.20 6.52 -15.08
C VAL A 331 7.78 6.17 -13.67
N SER A 332 6.97 5.13 -13.53
CA SER A 332 6.83 4.35 -12.30
C SER A 332 7.51 3.01 -12.51
N LEU A 333 8.15 2.48 -11.48
CA LEU A 333 9.01 1.30 -11.58
C LEU A 333 8.55 0.20 -10.64
N VAL A 334 8.62 -1.03 -11.13
CA VAL A 334 8.51 -2.23 -10.29
C VAL A 334 9.68 -3.15 -10.59
N CYS A 335 10.31 -3.69 -9.57
CA CYS A 335 11.31 -4.73 -9.67
C CYS A 335 10.92 -5.93 -8.81
N ARG A 336 11.20 -7.13 -9.32
CA ARG A 336 10.97 -8.40 -8.62
C ARG A 336 11.96 -9.47 -9.08
N LYS A 337 12.10 -10.53 -8.29
CA LYS A 337 12.85 -11.72 -8.68
C LYS A 337 11.89 -12.77 -9.23
N VAL A 338 12.10 -13.23 -10.45
CA VAL A 338 11.30 -14.28 -11.08
C VAL A 338 12.25 -15.35 -11.63
N ASN A 339 12.15 -16.58 -11.13
CA ASN A 339 13.00 -17.68 -11.53
C ASN A 339 14.52 -17.32 -11.51
N GLY A 340 14.94 -16.63 -10.46
CA GLY A 340 16.34 -16.21 -10.28
C GLY A 340 16.78 -15.02 -11.14
N LYS A 341 15.89 -14.47 -12.00
CA LYS A 341 16.16 -13.27 -12.79
C LYS A 341 15.55 -12.04 -12.12
N TYR A 342 16.22 -10.89 -12.23
CA TYR A 342 15.58 -9.58 -12.02
C TYR A 342 14.60 -9.34 -13.15
N CYS A 343 13.43 -8.82 -12.81
CA CYS A 343 12.39 -8.47 -13.75
C CYS A 343 11.91 -7.05 -13.44
N TYR A 344 12.16 -6.13 -14.36
CA TYR A 344 11.65 -4.77 -14.28
C TYR A 344 10.39 -4.61 -15.11
N ASP A 345 9.41 -3.92 -14.53
CA ASP A 345 8.26 -3.36 -15.21
C ASP A 345 8.41 -1.82 -15.19
N VAL A 346 8.72 -1.22 -16.34
CA VAL A 346 8.85 0.21 -16.51
C VAL A 346 7.57 0.75 -17.11
N VAL A 347 6.81 1.49 -16.32
CA VAL A 347 5.56 2.12 -16.74
C VAL A 347 5.89 3.50 -17.30
N LEU A 348 5.72 3.67 -18.61
CA LEU A 348 5.93 4.94 -19.27
C LEU A 348 4.77 5.90 -18.97
N ARG A 349 5.08 7.10 -18.52
CA ARG A 349 4.10 8.13 -18.17
C ARG A 349 4.51 9.48 -18.73
N SER A 350 3.52 10.34 -19.02
CA SER A 350 3.75 11.72 -19.45
C SER A 350 2.66 12.65 -18.95
N ALA A 351 3.05 13.79 -18.40
CA ALA A 351 2.13 14.88 -18.09
C ALA A 351 1.69 15.67 -19.33
N GLY A 352 2.35 15.42 -20.48
CA GLY A 352 2.01 16.03 -21.78
C GLY A 352 0.85 15.36 -22.53
N LEU A 353 0.33 14.24 -22.01
CA LEU A 353 -0.80 13.54 -22.62
C LEU A 353 -2.11 14.31 -22.44
N LYS A 354 -2.91 14.42 -23.50
CA LYS A 354 -4.29 14.91 -23.44
C LYS A 354 -5.15 13.79 -22.81
N ARG A 355 -5.57 13.97 -21.57
CA ARG A 355 -6.44 13.02 -20.88
C ARG A 355 -7.91 13.32 -21.15
N PRO A 356 -8.77 12.27 -21.24
CA PRO A 356 -10.21 12.48 -21.31
C PRO A 356 -10.68 13.17 -20.03
N ARG A 357 -11.61 14.14 -20.16
CA ARG A 357 -12.27 14.72 -19.00
C ARG A 357 -13.09 13.64 -18.31
N MET A 358 -12.82 13.41 -17.03
CA MET A 358 -13.66 12.61 -16.15
C MET A 358 -15.01 13.31 -15.97
N SER A 359 -16.07 12.58 -15.62
CA SER A 359 -17.31 13.22 -15.20
C SER A 359 -17.07 14.02 -13.93
N ALA A 360 -17.73 15.18 -13.78
CA ALA A 360 -17.58 16.04 -12.61
C ALA A 360 -17.91 15.33 -11.27
N ASP A 361 -18.67 14.23 -11.33
CA ASP A 361 -19.04 13.45 -10.14
C ASP A 361 -17.85 12.65 -9.57
N TYR A 362 -16.83 12.37 -10.38
CA TYR A 362 -15.63 11.62 -9.99
C TYR A 362 -14.34 12.46 -10.03
N GLU A 363 -14.46 13.80 -9.93
CA GLU A 363 -13.29 14.70 -9.90
C GLU A 363 -12.30 14.38 -8.76
N GLU A 364 -12.78 13.69 -7.71
CA GLU A 364 -11.94 13.28 -6.57
C GLU A 364 -11.07 12.05 -6.86
N ILE A 365 -11.41 11.28 -7.92
CA ILE A 365 -10.57 10.18 -8.41
C ILE A 365 -9.58 10.79 -9.41
N ASN A 366 -8.50 11.35 -8.90
CA ASN A 366 -7.54 12.11 -9.70
C ASN A 366 -6.55 11.18 -10.41
N ALA A 367 -6.62 11.14 -11.75
CA ALA A 367 -5.68 10.39 -12.58
C ALA A 367 -4.22 10.89 -12.46
N ASP A 368 -4.01 12.15 -12.08
CA ASP A 368 -2.67 12.72 -11.91
C ASP A 368 -1.98 12.23 -10.63
N ALA A 369 -2.76 11.73 -9.66
CA ALA A 369 -2.30 11.20 -8.39
C ALA A 369 -2.19 9.67 -8.34
N LEU A 370 -2.20 8.97 -9.50
CA LEU A 370 -2.08 7.51 -9.53
C LEU A 370 -0.79 7.03 -8.87
N SER A 371 -0.97 6.27 -7.81
CA SER A 371 0.11 5.58 -7.11
C SER A 371 0.52 4.30 -7.86
N ILE A 372 1.66 3.74 -7.49
CA ILE A 372 2.08 2.45 -8.04
C ILE A 372 1.08 1.32 -7.72
N THR A 373 0.35 1.39 -6.60
CA THR A 373 -0.71 0.42 -6.27
C THR A 373 -1.85 0.46 -7.27
N ASP A 374 -2.31 1.65 -7.66
CA ASP A 374 -3.36 1.81 -8.66
C ASP A 374 -2.90 1.29 -10.03
N ILE A 375 -1.66 1.61 -10.42
CA ILE A 375 -1.05 1.11 -11.66
C ILE A 375 -0.95 -0.41 -11.67
N LEU A 376 -0.65 -1.02 -10.54
CA LEU A 376 -0.59 -2.47 -10.37
C LEU A 376 -1.96 -3.15 -10.41
N GLY A 377 -3.05 -2.38 -10.39
CA GLY A 377 -4.43 -2.85 -10.46
C GLY A 377 -5.14 -2.93 -9.11
N TYR A 378 -4.63 -2.24 -8.09
CA TYR A 378 -5.27 -2.07 -6.78
C TYR A 378 -5.64 -0.60 -6.58
N PHE A 379 -6.89 -0.23 -6.90
CA PHE A 379 -7.38 1.12 -6.65
C PHE A 379 -7.78 1.29 -5.19
N VAL A 380 -7.11 2.21 -4.51
CA VAL A 380 -7.44 2.58 -3.12
C VAL A 380 -8.13 3.93 -3.11
N LEU A 381 -9.45 3.90 -2.92
CA LEU A 381 -10.31 5.06 -2.95
C LEU A 381 -10.58 5.58 -1.52
N PRO A 382 -10.77 6.90 -1.34
CA PRO A 382 -10.93 7.50 -0.03
C PRO A 382 -12.29 7.17 0.61
N ASN A 383 -12.37 7.15 1.95
CA ASN A 383 -13.58 6.88 2.73
C ASN A 383 -14.76 7.81 2.37
N LYS A 384 -14.48 9.07 2.03
CA LYS A 384 -15.51 10.01 1.60
C LYS A 384 -16.36 9.47 0.45
N LEU A 385 -15.75 8.73 -0.48
CA LEU A 385 -16.47 8.09 -1.57
C LEU A 385 -17.43 7.01 -1.06
N SER A 386 -17.09 6.25 -0.02
CA SER A 386 -18.00 5.26 0.59
C SER A 386 -19.33 5.87 1.01
N GLU A 387 -19.30 7.03 1.67
CA GLU A 387 -20.53 7.73 2.10
C GLU A 387 -21.34 8.26 0.91
N GLN A 388 -20.65 8.77 -0.10
CA GLN A 388 -21.27 9.25 -1.33
C GLN A 388 -21.97 8.11 -2.10
N LEU A 389 -21.33 6.94 -2.20
CA LEU A 389 -21.88 5.76 -2.87
C LEU A 389 -23.07 5.18 -2.09
N LYS A 390 -23.00 5.14 -0.75
CA LYS A 390 -24.14 4.73 0.08
C LYS A 390 -25.35 5.66 -0.15
N THR A 391 -25.12 6.97 -0.19
CA THR A 391 -26.16 7.95 -0.48
C THR A 391 -26.74 7.74 -1.87
N ALA A 392 -25.92 7.57 -2.91
CA ALA A 392 -26.36 7.28 -4.26
C ALA A 392 -27.20 6.01 -4.32
N GLN A 393 -26.82 4.95 -3.61
CA GLN A 393 -27.56 3.70 -3.52
C GLN A 393 -28.98 3.90 -2.98
N LEU A 394 -29.17 4.72 -1.94
CA LEU A 394 -30.49 5.00 -1.37
C LEU A 394 -31.46 5.66 -2.38
N TYR A 395 -30.94 6.45 -3.31
CA TYR A 395 -31.75 7.01 -4.38
C TYR A 395 -32.03 5.99 -5.49
N LEU A 396 -31.06 5.14 -5.83
CA LEU A 396 -31.22 4.13 -6.87
C LEU A 396 -32.18 3.01 -6.46
N ASP A 397 -32.22 2.65 -5.19
CA ASP A 397 -33.12 1.61 -4.68
C ASP A 397 -34.49 2.14 -4.23
N GLY A 398 -34.71 3.46 -4.35
CA GLY A 398 -35.99 4.09 -3.99
C GLY A 398 -36.22 4.26 -2.47
N THR A 399 -35.24 3.99 -1.63
CA THR A 399 -35.31 4.28 -0.19
C THR A 399 -35.42 5.78 0.05
N MET A 400 -34.77 6.59 -0.80
CA MET A 400 -34.92 8.04 -0.84
C MET A 400 -35.43 8.47 -2.21
N GLU A 401 -36.37 9.42 -2.26
CA GLU A 401 -36.89 9.95 -3.51
C GLU A 401 -35.88 10.94 -4.13
N TYR A 402 -35.48 10.68 -5.39
CA TYR A 402 -34.56 11.54 -6.11
C TYR A 402 -35.31 12.76 -6.66
N ASN A 403 -34.86 13.95 -6.27
CA ASN A 403 -35.32 15.21 -6.81
C ASN A 403 -34.11 15.96 -7.40
N LYS A 404 -34.20 16.41 -8.66
CA LYS A 404 -33.16 17.18 -9.35
C LYS A 404 -32.75 18.48 -8.67
N GLU A 405 -33.63 19.07 -7.84
CA GLU A 405 -33.33 20.27 -7.06
C GLU A 405 -32.48 19.98 -5.82
N THR A 406 -32.45 18.71 -5.37
CA THR A 406 -31.64 18.29 -4.22
C THR A 406 -30.20 18.12 -4.64
N LYS A 407 -29.30 18.91 -4.03
CA LYS A 407 -27.86 18.75 -4.24
C LYS A 407 -27.36 17.51 -3.50
N ILE A 408 -27.17 16.43 -4.25
CA ILE A 408 -26.63 15.18 -3.71
C ILE A 408 -25.26 14.87 -4.32
N PRO A 409 -24.39 14.16 -3.61
CA PRO A 409 -23.19 13.60 -4.21
C PRO A 409 -23.54 12.69 -5.39
N LEU A 410 -22.73 12.69 -6.43
CA LEU A 410 -22.90 11.84 -7.62
C LEU A 410 -24.25 12.03 -8.32
N ALA A 411 -24.88 13.23 -8.24
CA ALA A 411 -26.21 13.49 -8.79
C ALA A 411 -26.36 13.09 -10.25
N LYS A 412 -25.39 13.42 -11.11
CA LYS A 412 -25.42 13.08 -12.54
C LYS A 412 -25.34 11.58 -12.77
N THR A 413 -24.55 10.87 -11.97
CA THR A 413 -24.45 9.42 -12.04
C THR A 413 -25.75 8.77 -11.62
N VAL A 414 -26.35 9.21 -10.51
CA VAL A 414 -27.67 8.73 -10.06
C VAL A 414 -28.74 8.97 -11.13
N GLU A 415 -28.82 10.20 -11.68
CA GLU A 415 -29.80 10.54 -12.74
C GLU A 415 -29.62 9.65 -13.98
N ARG A 416 -28.38 9.44 -14.41
CA ARG A 416 -28.06 8.60 -15.57
C ARG A 416 -28.44 7.14 -15.33
N LEU A 417 -28.11 6.59 -14.17
CA LEU A 417 -28.44 5.21 -13.81
C LEU A 417 -29.95 5.01 -13.67
N LEU A 418 -30.70 5.89 -12.98
CA LEU A 418 -32.15 5.83 -12.90
C LEU A 418 -32.83 5.85 -14.31
N LYS A 419 -32.31 6.69 -15.20
CA LYS A 419 -32.80 6.75 -16.58
C LYS A 419 -32.50 5.47 -17.36
N ALA A 420 -31.27 4.94 -17.23
CA ALA A 420 -30.86 3.72 -17.94
C ALA A 420 -31.64 2.48 -17.47
N GLN A 421 -32.01 2.42 -16.20
CA GLN A 421 -32.74 1.31 -15.57
C GLN A 421 -34.26 1.41 -15.71
N GLY A 422 -34.76 2.58 -16.16
CA GLY A 422 -36.21 2.85 -16.28
C GLY A 422 -36.91 3.12 -14.93
N GLY A 423 -36.16 3.44 -13.87
CA GLY A 423 -36.63 3.72 -12.51
C GLY A 423 -35.74 3.17 -11.41
N THR A 424 -36.30 2.95 -10.21
CA THR A 424 -35.60 2.35 -9.08
C THR A 424 -35.47 0.84 -9.25
N VAL A 425 -34.42 0.28 -8.62
CA VAL A 425 -34.08 -1.15 -8.67
C VAL A 425 -33.95 -1.73 -7.25
N SER A 426 -33.70 -3.03 -7.13
CA SER A 426 -33.43 -3.64 -5.84
C SER A 426 -32.12 -3.09 -5.21
N LYS A 427 -31.98 -3.18 -3.88
CA LYS A 427 -30.76 -2.76 -3.17
C LYS A 427 -29.50 -3.41 -3.70
N LEU A 428 -29.59 -4.70 -4.05
CA LEU A 428 -28.45 -5.43 -4.60
C LEU A 428 -28.07 -4.91 -5.98
N GLU A 429 -29.05 -4.72 -6.87
CA GLU A 429 -28.83 -4.17 -8.21
C GLU A 429 -28.27 -2.74 -8.15
N ALA A 430 -28.81 -1.91 -7.26
CA ALA A 430 -28.30 -0.55 -7.03
C ALA A 430 -26.81 -0.57 -6.65
N LYS A 431 -26.43 -1.48 -5.73
CA LYS A 431 -25.02 -1.64 -5.32
C LYS A 431 -24.16 -2.11 -6.51
N LEU A 432 -24.59 -3.12 -7.25
CA LEU A 432 -23.84 -3.65 -8.39
C LEU A 432 -23.66 -2.59 -9.50
N ASN A 433 -24.73 -1.85 -9.84
CA ASN A 433 -24.65 -0.79 -10.85
C ASN A 433 -23.70 0.34 -10.47
N ILE A 434 -23.58 0.65 -9.16
CA ILE A 434 -22.60 1.60 -8.66
C ILE A 434 -21.18 1.03 -8.78
N HIS A 435 -20.98 -0.24 -8.44
CA HIS A 435 -19.66 -0.88 -8.59
C HIS A 435 -19.23 -0.89 -10.06
N ASP A 436 -20.09 -1.29 -10.98
CA ASP A 436 -19.81 -1.29 -12.42
C ASP A 436 -19.43 0.11 -12.93
N GLU A 437 -20.07 1.15 -12.40
CA GLU A 437 -19.72 2.54 -12.75
C GLU A 437 -18.33 2.92 -12.24
N ILE A 438 -17.98 2.56 -11.02
CA ILE A 438 -16.64 2.80 -10.46
C ILE A 438 -15.58 2.00 -11.23
N ASP A 439 -15.88 0.75 -11.60
CA ASP A 439 -15.01 -0.10 -12.42
C ASP A 439 -14.64 0.61 -13.73
N LEU A 440 -15.65 1.12 -14.46
CA LEU A 440 -15.45 1.86 -15.70
C LEU A 440 -14.63 3.16 -15.50
N VAL A 441 -14.83 3.84 -14.37
CA VAL A 441 -14.06 5.05 -14.05
C VAL A 441 -12.59 4.69 -13.80
N CYS A 442 -12.32 3.67 -12.98
CA CYS A 442 -10.96 3.21 -12.70
C CYS A 442 -10.24 2.70 -13.96
N GLU A 443 -10.96 1.96 -14.83
CA GLU A 443 -10.45 1.54 -16.13
C GLU A 443 -10.03 2.74 -17.00
N LYS A 444 -10.91 3.74 -17.14
CA LYS A 444 -10.63 4.96 -17.92
C LYS A 444 -9.43 5.71 -17.37
N ILE A 445 -9.28 5.77 -16.05
CA ILE A 445 -8.12 6.38 -15.40
C ILE A 445 -6.85 5.65 -15.81
N LEU A 446 -6.80 4.32 -15.69
CA LEU A 446 -5.65 3.52 -16.12
C LEU A 446 -5.37 3.66 -17.62
N ALA A 447 -6.39 3.53 -18.45
CA ALA A 447 -6.27 3.64 -19.90
C ALA A 447 -5.77 5.04 -20.33
N SER A 448 -6.15 6.09 -19.60
CA SER A 448 -5.69 7.46 -19.87
C SER A 448 -4.18 7.66 -19.66
N THR A 449 -3.51 6.73 -18.98
CA THR A 449 -2.05 6.74 -18.80
C THR A 449 -1.30 6.08 -19.95
N ALA A 450 -2.01 5.39 -20.84
CA ALA A 450 -1.38 4.76 -22.00
C ALA A 450 -0.76 5.82 -22.93
N ILE A 451 0.41 5.49 -23.44
CA ILE A 451 1.07 6.25 -24.49
C ILE A 451 0.50 5.84 -25.84
N ASP A 452 0.35 6.78 -26.74
CA ASP A 452 -0.10 6.50 -28.10
C ASP A 452 0.74 5.39 -28.76
N PRO A 453 0.16 4.40 -29.44
CA PRO A 453 0.89 3.29 -30.03
C PRO A 453 1.99 3.72 -31.02
N ALA A 454 1.74 4.77 -31.82
CA ALA A 454 2.76 5.28 -32.75
C ALA A 454 3.96 5.90 -32.02
N SER A 455 3.70 6.64 -30.93
CA SER A 455 4.74 7.17 -30.05
C SER A 455 5.53 6.06 -29.35
N VAL A 456 4.85 4.98 -28.89
CA VAL A 456 5.53 3.81 -28.33
C VAL A 456 6.44 3.16 -29.37
N GLN A 457 5.95 2.97 -30.59
CA GLN A 457 6.74 2.38 -31.67
C GLN A 457 7.95 3.25 -32.00
N GLY A 458 7.77 4.56 -32.19
CA GLY A 458 8.88 5.50 -32.44
C GLY A 458 9.90 5.52 -31.30
N PHE A 459 9.42 5.44 -30.04
CA PHE A 459 10.30 5.40 -28.88
C PHE A 459 11.15 4.13 -28.84
N ILE A 460 10.57 2.94 -28.99
CA ILE A 460 11.33 1.68 -28.98
C ILE A 460 12.31 1.60 -30.16
N GLU A 461 11.93 2.07 -31.35
CA GLU A 461 12.81 2.14 -32.50
C GLU A 461 14.02 3.09 -32.29
N SER A 462 13.83 4.18 -31.56
CA SER A 462 14.91 5.12 -31.20
C SER A 462 15.99 4.46 -30.32
N LEU A 463 15.67 3.34 -29.66
CA LEU A 463 16.56 2.52 -28.83
C LEU A 463 17.10 1.27 -29.56
N ASP A 464 16.92 1.19 -30.90
CA ASP A 464 17.23 -0.01 -31.69
C ASP A 464 16.56 -1.30 -31.14
N ILE A 465 15.32 -1.12 -30.68
CA ILE A 465 14.45 -2.20 -30.20
C ILE A 465 13.40 -2.47 -31.29
N ARG A 466 13.17 -3.74 -31.60
CA ARG A 466 12.24 -4.18 -32.66
C ARG A 466 11.32 -5.27 -32.13
N GLU A 467 10.24 -5.51 -32.83
CA GLU A 467 9.39 -6.67 -32.62
C GLU A 467 10.17 -7.97 -32.92
N LEU A 468 9.89 -9.01 -32.13
CA LEU A 468 10.55 -10.30 -32.24
C LEU A 468 9.88 -11.16 -33.32
#